data_724b84d702e09f4cc6ef25bd9e256dd4
#
_entry.id   724b84d702e09f4cc6ef25bd9e256dd4
#
_cell.length_a   1.000
_cell.length_b   1.000
_cell.length_c   1.000
_cell.angle_alpha   90.00
_cell.angle_beta   90.00
_cell.angle_gamma   90.00
#
_symmetry.space_group_name_H-M   'P 1'
#
loop_
_entity.id
_entity.type
_entity.pdbx_description
1 polymer ?
#
loop_
_entity_poly.entity_id
_entity_poly.type
_entity_poly.pdbx_seq_one_letter_code
_entity_poly.pdbx_strand_id
1 'polypeptide(L)' 'TLTRLNGSKLTLNALLIEMIEETPDTLITLTTGKKFIVLEEAALVVSLVKNYMHQIGSIRVAIKNSVPEES' A
#
# COMPACT_ATOMS: atom_id res chain seq x y z
N THR A 1 -4.56 -5.43 -6.37
CA THR A 1 -4.77 -6.85 -6.12
C THR A 1 -3.43 -7.57 -6.08
N LEU A 2 -3.23 -8.36 -5.07
CA LEU A 2 -1.98 -9.08 -4.87
C LEU A 2 -2.25 -10.58 -4.88
N THR A 3 -1.18 -11.37 -4.88
CA THR A 3 -1.29 -12.81 -4.92
C THR A 3 -0.68 -13.38 -3.65
N ARG A 4 -1.47 -14.16 -2.92
CA ARG A 4 -0.96 -14.83 -1.72
C ARG A 4 0.04 -15.91 -2.12
N LEU A 5 0.79 -16.35 -1.13
CA LEU A 5 1.78 -17.40 -1.34
C LEU A 5 1.14 -18.66 -1.91
N ASN A 6 -0.09 -18.96 -1.57
CA ASN A 6 -0.78 -20.15 -2.08
C ASN A 6 -1.41 -19.93 -3.45
N GLY A 7 -1.20 -18.76 -4.06
CA GLY A 7 -1.71 -18.49 -5.40
C GLY A 7 -3.05 -17.81 -5.45
N SER A 8 -3.76 -17.68 -4.34
CA SER A 8 -5.06 -17.05 -4.36
C SER A 8 -4.91 -15.53 -4.40
N LYS A 9 -5.91 -14.87 -4.97
CA LYS A 9 -5.89 -13.42 -5.07
C LYS A 9 -6.26 -12.78 -3.74
N LEU A 10 -5.69 -11.61 -3.50
CA LEU A 10 -5.89 -10.87 -2.27
C LEU A 10 -6.03 -9.40 -2.59
N THR A 11 -7.07 -8.77 -2.07
CA THR A 11 -7.25 -7.34 -2.21
C THR A 11 -7.12 -6.69 -0.84
N LEU A 12 -6.23 -5.73 -0.73
CA LEU A 12 -5.99 -5.02 0.52
C LEU A 12 -6.32 -3.55 0.35
N ASN A 13 -6.76 -2.95 1.44
CA ASN A 13 -6.95 -1.51 1.48
C ASN A 13 -5.58 -0.88 1.74
N ALA A 14 -5.06 -0.16 0.76
CA ALA A 14 -3.73 0.44 0.86
C ALA A 14 -3.61 1.40 2.04
N LEU A 15 -4.72 1.99 2.45
CA LEU A 15 -4.69 2.92 3.59
C LEU A 15 -4.41 2.21 4.90
N LEU A 16 -4.59 0.90 4.95
CA LEU A 16 -4.34 0.14 6.17
C LEU A 16 -2.95 -0.48 6.21
N ILE A 17 -2.17 -0.32 5.16
CA ILE A 17 -0.83 -0.90 5.12
C ILE A 17 0.10 -0.05 5.96
N GLU A 18 0.72 -0.69 6.94
CA GLU A 18 1.65 -0.01 7.82
C GLU A 18 3.09 -0.22 7.37
N MET A 19 3.41 -1.41 6.93
CA MET A 19 4.79 -1.75 6.62
C MET A 19 4.86 -2.78 5.52
N ILE A 20 5.84 -2.64 4.65
CA ILE A 20 6.15 -3.62 3.61
C ILE A 20 7.60 -4.01 3.77
N GLU A 21 7.85 -5.31 3.93
CA GLU A 21 9.20 -5.82 4.10
C GLU A 21 9.48 -6.90 3.08
N GLU A 22 10.75 -7.11 2.79
CA GLU A 22 11.10 -8.18 1.86
C GLU A 22 12.34 -8.89 2.39
N THR A 23 12.15 -9.96 3.18
CA THR A 23 13.26 -10.73 3.76
C THR A 23 12.78 -12.12 4.14
N PRO A 24 12.87 -13.10 3.29
CA PRO A 24 13.12 -13.02 1.84
C PRO A 24 11.84 -12.75 1.06
N ASP A 25 10.68 -13.04 1.63
CA ASP A 25 9.41 -12.86 0.95
C ASP A 25 8.85 -11.48 1.25
N THR A 26 7.95 -11.03 0.40
CA THR A 26 7.28 -9.75 0.61
C THR A 26 6.22 -9.93 1.68
N LEU A 27 6.41 -9.25 2.79
CA LEU A 27 5.50 -9.30 3.92
C LEU A 27 4.83 -7.94 4.08
N ILE A 28 3.51 -7.94 4.10
CA ILE A 28 2.73 -6.72 4.27
C ILE A 28 2.07 -6.77 5.64
N THR A 29 2.31 -5.74 6.44
CA THR A 29 1.72 -5.62 7.77
C THR A 29 0.70 -4.51 7.74
N LEU A 30 -0.51 -4.82 8.21
CA LEU A 30 -1.59 -3.84 8.29
C LEU A 30 -1.60 -3.18 9.66
N THR A 31 -2.21 -2.02 9.74
CA THR A 31 -2.33 -1.31 11.02
C THR A 31 -3.14 -2.11 12.04
N THR A 32 -3.94 -3.07 11.57
CA THR A 32 -4.69 -3.95 12.48
C THR A 32 -3.81 -5.02 13.09
N GLY A 33 -2.55 -5.13 12.66
CA GLY A 33 -1.65 -6.16 13.13
C GLY A 33 -1.62 -7.40 12.27
N LYS A 34 -2.51 -7.51 11.30
CA LYS A 34 -2.52 -8.65 10.39
C LYS A 34 -1.36 -8.58 9.43
N LYS A 35 -0.84 -9.74 9.06
CA LYS A 35 0.30 -9.83 8.16
C LYS A 35 -0.02 -10.78 7.03
N PHE A 36 0.45 -10.44 5.84
CA PHE A 36 0.24 -11.24 4.64
C PHE A 36 1.54 -11.38 3.88
N ILE A 37 1.79 -12.59 3.38
CA ILE A 37 2.93 -12.84 2.50
C ILE A 37 2.39 -12.92 1.08
N VAL A 38 2.98 -12.13 0.18
CA VAL A 38 2.53 -12.10 -1.21
C VAL A 38 3.68 -12.43 -2.14
N LEU A 39 3.33 -12.82 -3.36
CA LEU A 39 4.32 -13.23 -4.35
C LEU A 39 4.95 -12.05 -5.07
N GLU A 40 4.26 -10.93 -5.13
CA GLU A 40 4.79 -9.75 -5.80
C GLU A 40 5.99 -9.21 -5.04
N GLU A 41 6.96 -8.66 -5.78
CA GLU A 41 8.11 -8.04 -5.15
C GLU A 41 7.70 -6.79 -4.41
N ALA A 42 8.44 -6.47 -3.37
CA ALA A 42 8.13 -5.30 -2.56
C ALA A 42 8.07 -4.03 -3.41
N ALA A 43 8.95 -3.90 -4.39
CA ALA A 43 8.97 -2.72 -5.25
C ALA A 43 7.66 -2.57 -6.01
N LEU A 44 7.10 -3.69 -6.48
CA LEU A 44 5.82 -3.65 -7.18
C LEU A 44 4.69 -3.26 -6.22
N VAL A 45 4.70 -3.82 -5.01
CA VAL A 45 3.67 -3.49 -4.03
C VAL A 45 3.73 -2.01 -3.69
N VAL A 46 4.93 -1.49 -3.49
CA VAL A 46 5.11 -0.06 -3.19
C VAL A 46 4.59 0.79 -4.34
N SER A 47 4.86 0.37 -5.58
CA SER A 47 4.40 1.09 -6.75
C SER A 47 2.87 1.11 -6.81
N LEU A 48 2.23 -0.02 -6.52
CA LEU A 48 0.77 -0.09 -6.52
C LEU A 48 0.17 0.80 -5.43
N VAL A 49 0.80 0.81 -4.26
CA VAL A 49 0.36 1.66 -3.16
C VAL A 49 0.50 3.13 -3.54
N LYS A 50 1.62 3.50 -4.14
CA LYS A 50 1.84 4.87 -4.56
C LYS A 50 0.81 5.31 -5.59
N ASN A 51 0.49 4.44 -6.55
CA ASN A 51 -0.52 4.77 -7.55
C ASN A 51 -1.87 5.01 -6.90
N TYR A 52 -2.23 4.15 -5.95
CA TYR A 52 -3.48 4.31 -5.24
C TYR A 52 -3.49 5.62 -4.45
N MET A 53 -2.42 5.89 -3.73
CA MET A 53 -2.30 7.11 -2.94
C MET A 53 -2.29 8.34 -3.83
N HIS A 54 -1.71 8.23 -5.01
CA HIS A 54 -1.68 9.35 -5.94
C HIS A 54 -3.10 9.70 -6.40
N GLN A 55 -3.91 8.71 -6.68
CA GLN A 55 -5.30 8.95 -7.08
C GLN A 55 -6.09 9.63 -5.98
N ILE A 56 -5.93 9.13 -4.75
CA ILE A 56 -6.55 9.76 -3.61
C ILE A 56 -5.94 11.12 -3.35
N GLY A 57 -4.63 11.20 -3.53
CA GLY A 57 -3.89 12.43 -3.31
C GLY A 57 -4.31 13.55 -4.22
N SER A 58 -4.75 13.22 -5.43
CA SER A 58 -5.22 14.25 -6.34
C SER A 58 -6.41 15.00 -5.77
N ILE A 59 -7.31 14.27 -5.15
CA ILE A 59 -8.47 14.88 -4.52
C ILE A 59 -8.02 15.68 -3.31
N ARG A 60 -7.11 15.11 -2.53
CA ARG A 60 -6.63 15.78 -1.34
C ARG A 60 -5.83 17.02 -1.66
N VAL A 61 -5.06 16.96 -2.73
CA VAL A 61 -4.28 18.12 -3.12
C VAL A 61 -5.21 19.27 -3.47
N ALA A 62 -6.30 18.99 -4.14
CA ALA A 62 -7.28 20.03 -4.44
C ALA A 62 -7.79 20.68 -3.15
N ILE A 63 -7.96 19.89 -2.12
CA ILE A 63 -8.40 20.41 -0.82
C ILE A 63 -7.25 21.12 -0.12
N LYS A 64 -6.09 20.53 -0.15
CA LYS A 64 -4.95 21.08 0.57
C LYS A 64 -4.38 22.31 -0.03
N ASN A 65 -4.61 22.52 -1.31
CA ASN A 65 -4.12 23.76 -1.92
C ASN A 65 -4.70 24.98 -1.26
N SER A 66 -5.78 24.80 -0.54
CA SER A 66 -6.35 25.91 0.21
C SER A 66 -5.74 25.99 1.62
N VAL A 67 -4.85 25.05 1.97
CA VAL A 67 -4.27 25.01 3.30
C VAL A 67 -2.76 25.12 3.15
N PRO A 68 -2.12 25.98 3.89
CA PRO A 68 -0.66 26.06 3.84
C PRO A 68 -0.09 24.70 4.19
N GLU A 69 0.88 24.36 3.40
CA GLU A 69 1.37 23.11 3.54
C GLU A 69 2.30 22.98 4.54
N GLU A 70 2.23 22.52 5.44
CA GLU A 70 3.10 22.50 6.26
C GLU A 70 3.92 21.59 5.99
N SER A 71 4.02 21.31 5.34
CA SER A 71 4.81 20.68 5.04
C SER A 71 5.29 19.91 5.28
#